data_65f57f31a18a10c4e50b6f2072751dab
#
_entry.id   65f57f31a18a10c4e50b6f2072751dab
#
_cell.length_a   1.000
_cell.length_b   1.000
_cell.length_c   1.000
_cell.angle_alpha   90.00
_cell.angle_beta   90.00
_cell.angle_gamma   90.00
#
_symmetry.space_group_name_H-M   'P 1'
#
loop_
_entity.id
_entity.type
_entity.pdbx_description
1 polymer ?
#
loop_
_entity_poly.entity_id
_entity_poly.type
_entity_poly.pdbx_seq_one_letter_code
_entity_poly.pdbx_strand_id
1 'polypeptide(L)'
;MKPIKIVFSLLVFTLAVSAKAAPLLNGLALEQQFNKELYIAAIYSENLSDDSAALLNSDLPRRLEVRVLANSLPARRFRNQWMESIAINNRSDTLSSQAETMVTFANLFKGRFLRGDQLAIDYATDTGITTVTLNGITLGEINDQDFFNTLMRAWIGPVPPSTDFRDGLLAGGDIPSGLLTTFEALEPSSERIAELQLKQIGQEEALAAAQEPEKEEVLSKPTLATLDLAPPTMTLAPAAADTSGVLQVAEEAAGAIAQAETADTLIQPEDELHQLAGTDKAEATQLAAISSVEKPATGMEEVLEEEEEAPLTADMILARQIFHSSLLRHTFSHIRYPKRAQERGQEGSVRLNVVINSSGEVQEIQTVQDSRYGTLNREARAAVERAAPYPPVPSQLGSEGFSFSLPITFNLPD
;
A
#
# COMPACT_ATOMS: atom_id res chain seq x y z
N MET A 1 57.49 -40.58 -46.42
CA MET A 1 56.33 -39.70 -46.15
C MET A 1 55.68 -40.18 -44.90
N LYS A 2 55.82 -39.42 -43.79
CA LYS A 2 55.19 -39.75 -42.49
C LYS A 2 53.92 -38.91 -42.33
N PRO A 3 52.75 -39.48 -41.94
CA PRO A 3 51.51 -38.70 -41.73
C PRO A 3 51.59 -37.97 -40.38
N ILE A 4 51.37 -36.64 -40.41
CA ILE A 4 51.17 -35.76 -39.24
C ILE A 4 49.75 -36.01 -38.68
N LYS A 5 49.69 -36.52 -37.44
CA LYS A 5 48.43 -36.62 -36.68
C LYS A 5 48.14 -35.26 -36.02
N ILE A 6 47.15 -34.53 -36.56
CA ILE A 6 46.62 -33.32 -35.92
C ILE A 6 45.66 -33.79 -34.84
N VAL A 7 46.07 -33.57 -33.59
CA VAL A 7 45.18 -33.76 -32.40
C VAL A 7 44.40 -32.46 -32.22
N PHE A 8 43.10 -32.50 -32.56
CA PHE A 8 42.15 -31.40 -32.28
C PHE A 8 41.74 -31.50 -30.84
N SER A 9 42.34 -30.67 -29.97
CA SER A 9 41.94 -30.56 -28.55
C SER A 9 40.70 -29.69 -28.47
N LEU A 10 39.54 -30.32 -28.25
CA LEU A 10 38.26 -29.66 -28.06
C LEU A 10 38.25 -29.09 -26.59
N LEU A 11 38.52 -27.79 -26.45
CA LEU A 11 38.40 -27.06 -25.18
C LEU A 11 36.91 -26.83 -24.91
N VAL A 12 36.29 -27.69 -24.11
CA VAL A 12 34.91 -27.49 -23.60
C VAL A 12 34.96 -26.43 -22.53
N PHE A 13 34.58 -25.21 -22.89
CA PHE A 13 34.36 -24.11 -21.94
C PHE A 13 32.99 -24.31 -21.28
N THR A 14 32.96 -24.95 -20.12
CA THR A 14 31.75 -25.02 -19.29
C THR A 14 31.52 -23.66 -18.68
N LEU A 15 30.61 -22.88 -19.26
CA LEU A 15 30.02 -21.74 -18.59
C LEU A 15 29.25 -22.29 -17.35
N ALA A 16 29.87 -22.13 -16.19
CA ALA A 16 29.14 -22.30 -14.92
C ALA A 16 28.12 -21.13 -14.81
N VAL A 17 26.90 -21.36 -15.26
CA VAL A 17 25.76 -20.52 -14.91
C VAL A 17 25.56 -20.72 -13.42
N SER A 18 25.98 -19.76 -12.62
CA SER A 18 25.64 -19.72 -11.19
C SER A 18 24.11 -19.58 -11.12
N ALA A 19 23.41 -20.70 -10.91
CA ALA A 19 21.99 -20.65 -10.60
C ALA A 19 21.88 -19.93 -9.25
N LYS A 20 21.42 -18.66 -9.26
CA LYS A 20 20.99 -18.00 -8.03
C LYS A 20 19.87 -18.85 -7.45
N ALA A 21 20.00 -19.22 -6.18
CA ALA A 21 18.93 -19.92 -5.48
C ALA A 21 17.68 -19.03 -5.49
N ALA A 22 16.52 -19.62 -5.78
CA ALA A 22 15.26 -18.90 -5.68
C ALA A 22 15.03 -18.57 -4.19
N PRO A 23 14.55 -17.35 -3.86
CA PRO A 23 14.30 -16.99 -2.48
C PRO A 23 13.22 -17.91 -1.88
N LEU A 24 13.39 -18.25 -0.58
CA LEU A 24 12.51 -19.12 0.17
C LEU A 24 11.29 -18.34 0.68
N LEU A 25 10.15 -19.01 0.80
CA LEU A 25 8.93 -18.43 1.35
C LEU A 25 9.10 -18.21 2.86
N ASN A 26 9.20 -16.93 3.27
CA ASN A 26 9.39 -16.53 4.68
C ASN A 26 8.09 -16.58 5.47
N GLY A 27 6.99 -16.14 4.88
CA GLY A 27 5.70 -16.11 5.54
C GLY A 27 4.56 -15.76 4.60
N LEU A 28 3.33 -16.08 5.04
CA LEU A 28 2.06 -15.78 4.37
C LEU A 28 1.12 -15.05 5.31
N ALA A 29 0.40 -14.08 4.78
CA ALA A 29 -0.63 -13.36 5.52
C ALA A 29 -1.90 -13.15 4.70
N LEU A 30 -3.05 -13.36 5.33
CA LEU A 30 -4.36 -13.12 4.73
C LEU A 30 -4.81 -11.68 4.99
N GLU A 31 -5.06 -10.92 3.94
CA GLU A 31 -5.69 -9.60 4.04
C GLU A 31 -7.19 -9.72 3.94
N GLN A 32 -7.86 -9.19 4.96
CA GLN A 32 -9.32 -9.16 5.06
C GLN A 32 -9.81 -7.73 5.32
N GLN A 33 -10.92 -7.36 4.69
CA GLN A 33 -11.61 -6.12 4.95
C GLN A 33 -13.12 -6.36 5.00
N PHE A 34 -13.80 -5.82 5.99
CA PHE A 34 -15.25 -6.03 6.18
C PHE A 34 -15.65 -7.52 6.16
N ASN A 35 -14.84 -8.37 6.80
CA ASN A 35 -15.01 -9.84 6.83
C ASN A 35 -14.96 -10.51 5.44
N LYS A 36 -14.40 -9.85 4.43
CA LYS A 36 -14.16 -10.42 3.11
C LYS A 36 -12.67 -10.62 2.89
N GLU A 37 -12.29 -11.80 2.47
CA GLU A 37 -10.93 -12.13 2.09
C GLU A 37 -10.62 -11.45 0.75
N LEU A 38 -9.53 -10.68 0.71
CA LEU A 38 -9.14 -9.94 -0.48
C LEU A 38 -7.99 -10.62 -1.21
N TYR A 39 -6.90 -10.92 -0.49
CA TYR A 39 -5.72 -11.54 -1.06
C TYR A 39 -4.85 -12.20 0.03
N ILE A 40 -3.97 -13.08 -0.40
CA ILE A 40 -2.87 -13.59 0.44
C ILE A 40 -1.59 -12.90 -0.01
N ALA A 41 -0.90 -12.29 0.96
CA ALA A 41 0.42 -11.69 0.78
C ALA A 41 1.50 -12.68 1.17
N ALA A 42 2.65 -12.63 0.50
CA ALA A 42 3.83 -13.44 0.76
C ALA A 42 5.10 -12.60 0.78
N ILE A 43 6.02 -12.94 1.66
CA ILE A 43 7.41 -12.47 1.60
C ILE A 43 8.30 -13.66 1.32
N TYR A 44 9.23 -13.47 0.36
CA TYR A 44 10.30 -14.42 0.07
C TYR A 44 11.65 -13.76 0.33
N SER A 45 12.57 -14.50 0.92
CA SER A 45 13.95 -14.10 1.19
C SER A 45 14.88 -15.31 1.09
N GLU A 46 16.13 -15.10 0.77
CA GLU A 46 17.13 -16.19 0.81
C GLU A 46 17.38 -16.67 2.24
N ASN A 47 17.27 -15.78 3.24
CA ASN A 47 17.38 -16.09 4.66
C ASN A 47 16.02 -15.92 5.34
N LEU A 48 15.48 -17.00 5.86
CA LEU A 48 14.24 -16.97 6.64
C LEU A 48 14.47 -16.25 7.99
N SER A 49 13.52 -15.40 8.36
CA SER A 49 13.61 -14.64 9.62
C SER A 49 12.23 -14.26 10.14
N ASP A 50 12.09 -14.28 11.46
CA ASP A 50 10.96 -13.71 12.22
C ASP A 50 11.21 -12.26 12.64
N ASP A 51 12.43 -11.74 12.40
CA ASP A 51 12.79 -10.35 12.68
C ASP A 51 12.61 -9.46 11.43
N SER A 52 11.73 -8.47 11.55
CA SER A 52 11.49 -7.48 10.50
C SER A 52 12.75 -6.68 10.14
N ALA A 53 13.62 -6.38 11.11
CA ALA A 53 14.85 -5.63 10.86
C ALA A 53 15.85 -6.45 10.04
N ALA A 54 15.94 -7.75 10.26
CA ALA A 54 16.79 -8.65 9.47
C ALA A 54 16.33 -8.69 8.00
N LEU A 55 15.01 -8.78 7.75
CA LEU A 55 14.47 -8.78 6.40
C LEU A 55 14.64 -7.42 5.69
N LEU A 56 14.44 -6.31 6.40
CA LEU A 56 14.57 -4.96 5.85
C LEU A 56 16.01 -4.56 5.56
N ASN A 57 16.97 -5.06 6.32
CA ASN A 57 18.39 -4.75 6.16
C ASN A 57 19.16 -5.81 5.34
N SER A 58 18.46 -6.74 4.71
CA SER A 58 19.09 -7.78 3.89
C SER A 58 19.58 -7.20 2.56
N ASP A 59 20.83 -7.51 2.21
CA ASP A 59 21.41 -7.23 0.90
C ASP A 59 21.13 -8.36 -0.12
N LEU A 60 20.26 -9.31 0.23
CA LEU A 60 19.93 -10.46 -0.58
C LEU A 60 18.68 -10.22 -1.44
N PRO A 61 18.51 -10.95 -2.54
CA PRO A 61 17.29 -10.91 -3.34
C PRO A 61 16.03 -11.22 -2.50
N ARG A 62 14.99 -10.46 -2.73
CA ARG A 62 13.71 -10.58 -2.00
C ARG A 62 12.55 -10.40 -2.96
N ARG A 63 11.39 -10.98 -2.60
CA ARG A 63 10.15 -10.83 -3.35
C ARG A 63 9.01 -10.55 -2.38
N LEU A 64 8.15 -9.63 -2.78
CA LEU A 64 6.79 -9.49 -2.27
C LEU A 64 5.83 -10.08 -3.30
N GLU A 65 4.87 -10.89 -2.86
CA GLU A 65 3.88 -11.48 -3.77
C GLU A 65 2.48 -11.32 -3.18
N VAL A 66 1.50 -11.08 -4.05
CA VAL A 66 0.08 -11.04 -3.72
C VAL A 66 -0.66 -11.99 -4.62
N ARG A 67 -1.46 -12.90 -4.06
CA ARG A 67 -2.41 -13.73 -4.80
C ARG A 67 -3.82 -13.37 -4.42
N VAL A 68 -4.62 -13.00 -5.41
CA VAL A 68 -5.94 -12.41 -5.20
C VAL A 68 -6.98 -13.51 -4.93
N LEU A 69 -7.67 -13.38 -3.79
CA LEU A 69 -8.78 -14.27 -3.36
C LEU A 69 -10.15 -13.73 -3.78
N ALA A 70 -10.32 -12.40 -3.75
CA ALA A 70 -11.57 -11.76 -4.13
C ALA A 70 -11.88 -12.02 -5.62
N ASN A 71 -13.15 -12.20 -5.97
CA ASN A 71 -13.54 -12.36 -7.37
C ASN A 71 -13.11 -11.16 -8.22
N SER A 72 -13.11 -9.96 -7.62
CA SER A 72 -12.66 -8.72 -8.25
C SER A 72 -12.19 -7.74 -7.20
N LEU A 73 -10.99 -7.19 -7.38
CA LEU A 73 -10.38 -6.18 -6.52
C LEU A 73 -9.96 -4.98 -7.39
N PRO A 74 -10.59 -3.80 -7.23
CA PRO A 74 -10.19 -2.61 -7.96
C PRO A 74 -8.72 -2.27 -7.70
N ALA A 75 -7.91 -2.12 -8.75
CA ALA A 75 -6.49 -1.80 -8.63
C ALA A 75 -6.26 -0.48 -7.89
N ARG A 76 -7.16 0.51 -8.09
CA ARG A 76 -7.17 1.77 -7.35
C ARG A 76 -7.26 1.57 -5.82
N ARG A 77 -8.18 0.69 -5.35
CA ARG A 77 -8.34 0.42 -3.92
C ARG A 77 -7.08 -0.21 -3.33
N PHE A 78 -6.53 -1.20 -4.01
CA PHE A 78 -5.28 -1.87 -3.64
C PHE A 78 -4.11 -0.87 -3.59
N ARG A 79 -3.93 -0.08 -4.65
CA ARG A 79 -2.92 0.97 -4.74
C ARG A 79 -3.02 1.98 -3.61
N ASN A 80 -4.22 2.52 -3.36
CA ASN A 80 -4.43 3.53 -2.32
C ASN A 80 -4.11 2.99 -0.93
N GLN A 81 -4.53 1.76 -0.62
CA GLN A 81 -4.21 1.09 0.65
C GLN A 81 -2.70 0.95 0.83
N TRP A 82 -1.98 0.57 -0.24
CA TRP A 82 -0.53 0.42 -0.16
C TRP A 82 0.17 1.76 0.03
N MET A 83 -0.24 2.80 -0.73
CA MET A 83 0.29 4.16 -0.56
C MET A 83 0.07 4.71 0.86
N GLU A 84 -1.09 4.47 1.45
CA GLU A 84 -1.36 4.84 2.84
C GLU A 84 -0.44 4.11 3.82
N SER A 85 -0.25 2.80 3.64
CA SER A 85 0.66 2.01 4.48
C SER A 85 2.12 2.44 4.33
N ILE A 86 2.56 2.81 3.12
CA ILE A 86 3.89 3.41 2.88
C ILE A 86 4.05 4.71 3.67
N ALA A 87 3.05 5.59 3.60
CA ALA A 87 3.09 6.90 4.25
C ALA A 87 3.24 6.81 5.78
N ILE A 88 2.60 5.80 6.40
CA ILE A 88 2.63 5.62 7.86
C ILE A 88 3.96 5.02 8.33
N ASN A 89 4.55 4.14 7.54
CA ASN A 89 5.69 3.33 7.94
C ASN A 89 7.05 3.88 7.48
N ASN A 90 7.07 4.96 6.73
CA ASN A 90 8.30 5.57 6.24
C ASN A 90 8.44 7.02 6.70
N ARG A 91 9.68 7.48 6.77
CA ARG A 91 9.99 8.85 7.21
C ARG A 91 9.67 9.86 6.11
N SER A 92 9.39 11.09 6.50
CA SER A 92 9.03 12.17 5.56
C SER A 92 10.14 12.48 4.55
N ASP A 93 11.41 12.36 4.94
CA ASP A 93 12.56 12.53 4.05
C ASP A 93 12.59 11.43 2.96
N THR A 94 12.38 10.17 3.33
CA THR A 94 12.26 9.05 2.39
C THR A 94 11.07 9.26 1.43
N LEU A 95 9.91 9.65 1.97
CA LEU A 95 8.71 9.89 1.15
C LEU A 95 8.93 11.01 0.13
N SER A 96 9.60 12.09 0.55
CA SER A 96 9.91 13.22 -0.33
C SER A 96 10.93 12.86 -1.40
N SER A 97 12.00 12.13 -1.05
CA SER A 97 13.02 11.71 -2.02
C SER A 97 12.52 10.68 -3.03
N GLN A 98 11.53 9.85 -2.66
CA GLN A 98 10.97 8.80 -3.49
C GLN A 98 9.59 9.15 -4.09
N ALA A 99 9.16 10.42 -4.05
CA ALA A 99 7.83 10.82 -4.49
C ALA A 99 7.56 10.44 -5.96
N GLU A 100 8.48 10.69 -6.87
CA GLU A 100 8.36 10.32 -8.29
C GLU A 100 8.38 8.80 -8.50
N THR A 101 9.20 8.10 -7.73
CA THR A 101 9.26 6.64 -7.72
C THR A 101 7.92 6.04 -7.28
N MET A 102 7.30 6.61 -6.25
CA MET A 102 5.96 6.21 -5.79
C MET A 102 4.88 6.47 -6.83
N VAL A 103 4.96 7.59 -7.58
CA VAL A 103 4.06 7.86 -8.72
C VAL A 103 4.20 6.78 -9.79
N THR A 104 5.45 6.48 -10.16
CA THR A 104 5.73 5.43 -11.15
C THR A 104 5.13 4.11 -10.71
N PHE A 105 5.39 3.67 -9.49
CA PHE A 105 4.83 2.45 -8.93
C PHE A 105 3.30 2.46 -8.90
N ALA A 106 2.69 3.54 -8.41
CA ALA A 106 1.24 3.67 -8.30
C ALA A 106 0.53 3.59 -9.65
N ASN A 107 1.14 4.14 -10.72
CA ASN A 107 0.58 4.16 -12.07
C ASN A 107 0.73 2.82 -12.82
N LEU A 108 1.46 1.84 -12.28
CA LEU A 108 1.51 0.49 -12.83
C LEU A 108 0.17 -0.25 -12.65
N PHE A 109 -0.62 0.11 -11.64
CA PHE A 109 -1.86 -0.58 -11.29
C PHE A 109 -3.06 0.07 -11.93
N LYS A 110 -3.61 -0.58 -12.97
CA LYS A 110 -4.79 -0.12 -13.72
C LYS A 110 -5.89 -1.18 -13.72
N GLY A 111 -7.13 -0.74 -13.84
CA GLY A 111 -8.29 -1.62 -13.94
C GLY A 111 -8.54 -2.42 -12.66
N ARG A 112 -8.66 -3.73 -12.77
CA ARG A 112 -9.05 -4.63 -11.69
C ARG A 112 -8.15 -5.87 -11.65
N PHE A 113 -7.84 -6.33 -10.44
CA PHE A 113 -7.32 -7.66 -10.22
C PHE A 113 -8.47 -8.65 -10.08
N LEU A 114 -8.30 -9.83 -10.64
CA LEU A 114 -9.26 -10.92 -10.60
C LEU A 114 -8.76 -12.05 -9.69
N ARG A 115 -9.67 -12.94 -9.26
CA ARG A 115 -9.31 -14.12 -8.48
C ARG A 115 -8.26 -14.95 -9.20
N GLY A 116 -7.18 -15.28 -8.48
CA GLY A 116 -6.03 -16.01 -9.00
C GLY A 116 -4.94 -15.12 -9.59
N ASP A 117 -5.18 -13.81 -9.83
CA ASP A 117 -4.11 -12.92 -10.28
C ASP A 117 -2.95 -12.94 -9.27
N GLN A 118 -1.73 -13.00 -9.80
CA GLN A 118 -0.46 -13.04 -9.06
C GLN A 118 0.34 -11.78 -9.37
N LEU A 119 0.40 -10.87 -8.42
CA LEU A 119 1.26 -9.68 -8.46
C LEU A 119 2.57 -10.03 -7.75
N ALA A 120 3.70 -9.98 -8.45
CA ALA A 120 5.01 -10.16 -7.84
C ALA A 120 5.86 -8.89 -7.99
N ILE A 121 6.63 -8.60 -6.96
CA ILE A 121 7.55 -7.47 -6.87
C ILE A 121 8.89 -8.03 -6.46
N ASP A 122 9.81 -8.10 -7.40
CA ASP A 122 11.13 -8.72 -7.26
C ASP A 122 12.20 -7.64 -7.10
N TYR A 123 13.06 -7.79 -6.12
CA TYR A 123 14.24 -6.95 -5.94
C TYR A 123 15.50 -7.73 -6.31
N ALA A 124 16.23 -7.20 -7.28
CA ALA A 124 17.51 -7.74 -7.73
C ALA A 124 18.67 -6.90 -7.16
N THR A 125 19.43 -7.48 -6.25
CA THR A 125 20.50 -6.78 -5.52
C THR A 125 21.70 -6.40 -6.39
N ASP A 126 21.95 -7.13 -7.48
CA ASP A 126 23.02 -6.85 -8.44
C ASP A 126 22.79 -5.62 -9.31
N THR A 127 21.53 -5.29 -9.55
CA THR A 127 21.13 -4.12 -10.36
C THR A 127 20.51 -3.00 -9.53
N GLY A 128 20.03 -3.31 -8.33
CA GLY A 128 19.23 -2.38 -7.49
C GLY A 128 17.83 -2.13 -8.05
N ILE A 129 17.38 -2.93 -9.02
CA ILE A 129 16.11 -2.74 -9.71
C ILE A 129 15.01 -3.53 -9.01
N THR A 130 13.86 -2.88 -8.85
CA THR A 130 12.60 -3.52 -8.44
C THR A 130 11.72 -3.74 -9.66
N THR A 131 11.45 -5.00 -10.00
CA THR A 131 10.59 -5.39 -11.13
C THR A 131 9.19 -5.76 -10.63
N VAL A 132 8.16 -5.19 -11.24
CA VAL A 132 6.76 -5.48 -10.91
C VAL A 132 6.13 -6.27 -12.04
N THR A 133 5.57 -7.45 -11.71
CA THR A 133 4.90 -8.32 -12.68
C THR A 133 3.49 -8.68 -12.25
N LEU A 134 2.59 -8.87 -13.19
CA LEU A 134 1.25 -9.41 -12.98
C LEU A 134 1.09 -10.66 -13.85
N ASN A 135 0.84 -11.80 -13.23
CA ASN A 135 0.73 -13.10 -13.92
C ASN A 135 1.95 -13.42 -14.81
N GLY A 136 3.16 -13.02 -14.36
CA GLY A 136 4.41 -13.17 -15.10
C GLY A 136 4.64 -12.13 -16.21
N ILE A 137 3.72 -11.19 -16.43
CA ILE A 137 3.85 -10.12 -17.40
C ILE A 137 4.40 -8.88 -16.69
N THR A 138 5.51 -8.31 -17.19
CA THR A 138 6.14 -7.13 -16.59
C THR A 138 5.25 -5.90 -16.77
N LEU A 139 4.85 -5.29 -15.65
CA LEU A 139 4.14 -4.02 -15.64
C LEU A 139 5.10 -2.83 -15.69
N GLY A 140 6.29 -2.97 -15.11
CA GLY A 140 7.32 -1.96 -15.10
C GLY A 140 8.49 -2.29 -14.19
N GLU A 141 9.52 -1.45 -14.28
CA GLU A 141 10.75 -1.53 -13.49
C GLU A 141 11.02 -0.20 -12.80
N ILE A 142 11.53 -0.28 -11.59
CA ILE A 142 11.83 0.87 -10.74
C ILE A 142 13.32 0.81 -10.38
N ASN A 143 14.06 1.80 -10.86
CA ASN A 143 15.49 1.93 -10.64
C ASN A 143 15.77 2.82 -9.42
N ASP A 144 15.44 2.30 -8.24
CA ASP A 144 15.70 2.92 -6.93
C ASP A 144 15.96 1.78 -5.93
N GLN A 145 17.21 1.64 -5.50
CA GLN A 145 17.66 0.53 -4.67
C GLN A 145 17.01 0.49 -3.27
N ASP A 146 16.53 1.63 -2.76
CA ASP A 146 15.92 1.75 -1.44
C ASP A 146 14.40 1.56 -1.49
N PHE A 147 13.80 1.62 -2.69
CA PHE A 147 12.35 1.62 -2.85
C PHE A 147 11.70 0.31 -2.43
N PHE A 148 12.36 -0.83 -2.67
CA PHE A 148 11.85 -2.12 -2.23
C PHE A 148 11.67 -2.18 -0.70
N ASN A 149 12.60 -1.61 0.06
CA ASN A 149 12.48 -1.51 1.52
C ASN A 149 11.31 -0.62 1.95
N THR A 150 11.05 0.44 1.20
CA THR A 150 9.89 1.33 1.41
C THR A 150 8.58 0.57 1.23
N LEU A 151 8.48 -0.29 0.19
CA LEU A 151 7.34 -1.18 -0.03
C LEU A 151 7.20 -2.22 1.08
N MET A 152 8.28 -2.88 1.46
CA MET A 152 8.27 -3.93 2.48
C MET A 152 7.88 -3.38 3.85
N ARG A 153 8.33 -2.17 4.21
CA ARG A 153 7.92 -1.48 5.45
C ARG A 153 6.42 -1.26 5.55
N ALA A 154 5.71 -1.12 4.45
CA ALA A 154 4.25 -1.01 4.46
C ALA A 154 3.58 -2.24 5.07
N TRP A 155 4.22 -3.41 5.02
CA TRP A 155 3.68 -4.67 5.50
C TRP A 155 4.22 -5.09 6.86
N ILE A 156 5.54 -4.97 7.07
CA ILE A 156 6.21 -5.44 8.29
C ILE A 156 6.81 -4.33 9.15
N GLY A 157 6.47 -3.07 8.84
CA GLY A 157 6.89 -1.90 9.60
C GLY A 157 6.18 -1.75 10.95
N PRO A 158 6.39 -0.60 11.64
CA PRO A 158 5.80 -0.34 12.96
C PRO A 158 4.27 -0.32 12.98
N VAL A 159 3.63 0.07 11.88
CA VAL A 159 2.17 0.16 11.76
C VAL A 159 1.71 -0.72 10.58
N PRO A 160 1.67 -2.05 10.76
CA PRO A 160 1.25 -2.98 9.73
C PRO A 160 -0.27 -2.89 9.46
N PRO A 161 -0.77 -3.51 8.38
CA PRO A 161 -2.21 -3.63 8.15
C PRO A 161 -2.97 -4.24 9.34
N SER A 162 -2.39 -5.27 9.97
CA SER A 162 -2.79 -5.81 11.28
C SER A 162 -1.60 -6.55 11.92
N THR A 163 -1.69 -6.82 13.23
CA THR A 163 -0.68 -7.64 13.92
C THR A 163 -0.62 -9.04 13.31
N ASP A 164 -1.78 -9.70 13.13
CA ASP A 164 -1.85 -11.05 12.56
C ASP A 164 -1.27 -11.10 11.13
N PHE A 165 -1.46 -10.01 10.34
CA PHE A 165 -0.88 -9.90 9.00
C PHE A 165 0.66 -9.83 9.05
N ARG A 166 1.20 -9.00 9.92
CA ARG A 166 2.65 -8.88 10.12
C ARG A 166 3.26 -10.19 10.62
N ASP A 167 2.66 -10.77 11.65
CA ASP A 167 3.15 -12.00 12.28
C ASP A 167 3.13 -13.17 11.30
N GLY A 168 2.12 -13.26 10.45
CA GLY A 168 2.05 -14.24 9.38
C GLY A 168 3.16 -14.08 8.34
N LEU A 169 3.55 -12.84 7.99
CA LEU A 169 4.66 -12.56 7.07
C LEU A 169 6.04 -12.81 7.71
N LEU A 170 6.14 -12.65 9.04
CA LEU A 170 7.35 -12.89 9.82
C LEU A 170 7.39 -14.30 10.42
N ALA A 171 6.73 -15.27 9.79
CA ALA A 171 6.68 -16.66 10.29
C ALA A 171 8.01 -17.42 10.22
N GLY A 172 9.06 -16.88 9.56
CA GLY A 172 10.36 -17.53 9.45
C GLY A 172 10.31 -18.92 8.80
N GLY A 173 9.33 -19.13 7.89
CA GLY A 173 9.09 -20.42 7.21
C GLY A 173 8.10 -21.34 7.92
N ASP A 174 7.64 -21.03 9.15
CA ASP A 174 6.60 -21.80 9.84
C ASP A 174 5.19 -21.37 9.41
N ILE A 175 4.77 -21.87 8.26
CA ILE A 175 3.54 -21.43 7.59
C ILE A 175 2.41 -22.43 7.82
N PRO A 176 1.20 -21.99 8.25
CA PRO A 176 0.04 -22.85 8.40
C PRO A 176 -0.30 -23.57 7.09
N SER A 177 -0.37 -24.91 7.12
CA SER A 177 -0.56 -25.76 5.93
C SER A 177 -1.83 -25.42 5.14
N GLY A 178 -2.92 -25.06 5.82
CA GLY A 178 -4.17 -24.65 5.17
C GLY A 178 -4.03 -23.37 4.35
N LEU A 179 -3.30 -22.36 4.88
CA LEU A 179 -3.06 -21.12 4.18
C LEU A 179 -2.11 -21.32 2.98
N LEU A 180 -1.06 -22.15 3.17
CA LEU A 180 -0.13 -22.51 2.11
C LEU A 180 -0.87 -23.23 0.95
N THR A 181 -1.69 -24.22 1.25
CA THR A 181 -2.49 -24.94 0.23
C THR A 181 -3.41 -23.99 -0.54
N THR A 182 -4.06 -23.05 0.17
CA THR A 182 -4.91 -22.05 -0.48
C THR A 182 -4.09 -21.13 -1.38
N PHE A 183 -2.93 -20.67 -0.90
CA PHE A 183 -2.03 -19.82 -1.67
C PHE A 183 -1.54 -20.50 -2.93
N GLU A 184 -1.08 -21.75 -2.84
CA GLU A 184 -0.58 -22.52 -3.98
C GLU A 184 -1.67 -22.85 -5.01
N ALA A 185 -2.93 -22.99 -4.57
CA ALA A 185 -4.06 -23.26 -5.46
C ALA A 185 -4.57 -22.01 -6.21
N LEU A 186 -4.10 -20.81 -5.85
CA LEU A 186 -4.48 -19.58 -6.55
C LEU A 186 -3.59 -19.38 -7.77
N GLU A 187 -4.15 -19.66 -8.95
CA GLU A 187 -3.48 -19.47 -10.23
C GLU A 187 -4.37 -18.65 -11.17
N PRO A 188 -3.77 -17.78 -12.01
CA PRO A 188 -4.51 -17.04 -13.03
C PRO A 188 -5.01 -17.96 -14.13
N SER A 189 -6.18 -17.66 -14.69
CA SER A 189 -6.66 -18.42 -15.86
C SER A 189 -5.85 -18.11 -17.11
N SER A 190 -5.81 -19.05 -18.06
CA SER A 190 -5.12 -18.86 -19.34
C SER A 190 -5.70 -17.69 -20.13
N GLU A 191 -7.02 -17.48 -20.04
CA GLU A 191 -7.73 -16.38 -20.69
C GLU A 191 -7.28 -15.04 -20.10
N ARG A 192 -7.10 -14.99 -18.76
CA ARG A 192 -6.62 -13.79 -18.07
C ARG A 192 -5.20 -13.42 -18.47
N ILE A 193 -4.32 -14.40 -18.59
CA ILE A 193 -2.95 -14.18 -19.06
C ILE A 193 -2.97 -13.65 -20.51
N ALA A 194 -3.75 -14.26 -21.40
CA ALA A 194 -3.87 -13.83 -22.79
C ALA A 194 -4.43 -12.40 -22.91
N GLU A 195 -5.44 -12.05 -22.11
CA GLU A 195 -5.98 -10.68 -22.06
C GLU A 195 -4.91 -9.65 -21.69
N LEU A 196 -4.12 -9.92 -20.66
CA LEU A 196 -3.07 -9.02 -20.21
C LEU A 196 -1.95 -8.88 -21.25
N GLN A 197 -1.57 -9.97 -21.93
CA GLN A 197 -0.58 -9.94 -23.00
C GLN A 197 -1.06 -9.07 -24.17
N LEU A 198 -2.33 -9.18 -24.57
CA LEU A 198 -2.90 -8.35 -25.63
C LEU A 198 -2.92 -6.87 -25.24
N LYS A 199 -3.25 -6.55 -24.00
CA LYS A 199 -3.21 -5.17 -23.48
C LYS A 199 -1.79 -4.60 -23.49
N GLN A 200 -0.78 -5.40 -23.13
CA GLN A 200 0.62 -4.98 -23.17
C GLN A 200 1.06 -4.67 -24.60
N ILE A 201 0.79 -5.57 -25.55
CA ILE A 201 1.14 -5.38 -26.97
C ILE A 201 0.50 -4.10 -27.50
N GLY A 202 -0.80 -3.88 -27.23
CA GLY A 202 -1.50 -2.67 -27.65
C GLY A 202 -0.92 -1.38 -27.06
N GLN A 203 -0.41 -1.43 -25.81
CA GLN A 203 0.26 -0.29 -25.17
C GLN A 203 1.64 -0.03 -25.81
N GLU A 204 2.42 -1.07 -26.10
CA GLU A 204 3.72 -0.95 -26.76
C GLU A 204 3.57 -0.39 -28.18
N GLU A 205 2.57 -0.85 -28.95
CA GLU A 205 2.26 -0.34 -30.28
C GLU A 205 1.82 1.14 -30.23
N ALA A 206 0.98 1.51 -29.28
CA ALA A 206 0.55 2.90 -29.09
C ALA A 206 1.73 3.83 -28.71
N LEU A 207 2.64 3.35 -27.87
CA LEU A 207 3.83 4.08 -27.46
C LEU A 207 4.81 4.25 -28.65
N ALA A 208 5.00 3.19 -29.44
CA ALA A 208 5.84 3.23 -30.65
C ALA A 208 5.26 4.20 -31.69
N ALA A 209 3.94 4.19 -31.89
CA ALA A 209 3.25 5.13 -32.80
C ALA A 209 3.38 6.58 -32.35
N ALA A 210 3.36 6.83 -31.03
CA ALA A 210 3.54 8.18 -30.46
C ALA A 210 5.00 8.69 -30.57
N GLN A 211 5.96 7.80 -30.76
CA GLN A 211 7.39 8.12 -30.91
C GLN A 211 7.84 8.21 -32.36
N GLU A 212 7.01 7.84 -33.36
CA GLU A 212 7.34 8.11 -34.75
C GLU A 212 7.37 9.64 -34.97
N PRO A 213 8.50 10.21 -35.40
CA PRO A 213 8.55 11.63 -35.71
C PRO A 213 7.56 11.91 -36.83
N GLU A 214 6.67 12.87 -36.59
CA GLU A 214 5.76 13.45 -37.59
C GLU A 214 6.59 13.72 -38.86
N LYS A 215 6.40 12.91 -39.90
CA LYS A 215 7.03 13.16 -41.20
C LYS A 215 6.59 14.54 -41.62
N GLU A 216 7.49 15.52 -41.52
CA GLU A 216 7.33 16.83 -42.10
C GLU A 216 6.94 16.65 -43.56
N GLU A 217 5.68 16.80 -43.83
CA GLU A 217 5.17 17.00 -45.18
C GLU A 217 5.77 18.32 -45.68
N VAL A 218 6.86 18.20 -46.45
CA VAL A 218 7.49 19.35 -47.11
C VAL A 218 6.48 19.93 -48.06
N LEU A 219 5.62 20.78 -47.53
CA LEU A 219 4.72 21.64 -48.36
C LEU A 219 5.61 22.70 -49.02
N SER A 220 5.86 22.51 -50.31
CA SER A 220 6.56 23.44 -51.19
C SER A 220 6.08 24.87 -50.96
N LYS A 221 6.97 25.71 -50.39
CA LYS A 221 6.70 27.17 -50.23
C LYS A 221 6.61 27.82 -51.61
N PRO A 222 5.54 28.59 -51.92
CA PRO A 222 5.60 29.54 -53.01
C PRO A 222 6.47 30.74 -52.58
N THR A 223 7.44 31.04 -53.44
CA THR A 223 8.31 32.21 -53.35
C THR A 223 7.48 33.50 -53.41
N LEU A 224 7.43 34.28 -52.35
CA LEU A 224 6.92 35.65 -52.39
C LEU A 224 8.02 36.64 -51.98
N ALA A 225 8.08 37.68 -52.80
CA ALA A 225 9.11 38.70 -52.87
C ALA A 225 9.36 39.48 -51.60
N THR A 226 10.61 39.84 -51.42
CA THR A 226 11.18 40.73 -50.41
C THR A 226 10.46 42.08 -50.31
N LEU A 227 9.99 42.44 -49.12
CA LEU A 227 9.74 43.82 -48.73
C LEU A 227 10.60 44.14 -47.51
N ASP A 228 11.51 45.06 -47.73
CA ASP A 228 12.47 45.65 -46.82
C ASP A 228 11.74 46.58 -45.81
N LEU A 229 11.76 46.25 -44.51
CA LEU A 229 11.27 47.15 -43.47
C LEU A 229 12.20 47.00 -42.24
N ALA A 230 12.90 48.08 -41.95
CA ALA A 230 13.84 48.22 -40.83
C ALA A 230 13.12 48.06 -39.46
N PRO A 231 13.83 47.47 -38.43
CA PRO A 231 13.23 47.28 -37.11
C PRO A 231 13.36 48.56 -36.24
N PRO A 232 12.34 48.87 -35.40
CA PRO A 232 12.48 49.89 -34.39
C PRO A 232 13.23 49.33 -33.16
N THR A 233 14.20 50.14 -32.75
CA THR A 233 14.99 49.95 -31.53
C THR A 233 14.14 50.26 -30.29
N MET A 234 13.96 49.27 -29.39
CA MET A 234 13.43 49.52 -28.06
C MET A 234 14.51 49.23 -27.01
N THR A 235 14.85 50.25 -26.26
CA THR A 235 15.75 50.26 -25.11
C THR A 235 15.01 49.71 -23.90
N LEU A 236 15.50 48.64 -23.30
CA LEU A 236 15.03 48.16 -22.00
C LEU A 236 16.00 48.63 -20.91
N ALA A 237 15.47 49.34 -19.94
CA ALA A 237 16.14 49.64 -18.67
C ALA A 237 16.00 48.49 -17.68
N PRO A 238 16.97 48.22 -16.80
CA PRO A 238 16.90 47.11 -15.86
C PRO A 238 16.08 47.49 -14.63
N ALA A 239 15.10 46.67 -14.26
CA ALA A 239 14.47 46.73 -12.95
C ALA A 239 15.10 45.67 -12.04
N ALA A 240 15.65 46.12 -10.96
CA ALA A 240 16.12 45.28 -9.85
C ALA A 240 14.90 44.72 -9.11
N ALA A 241 14.83 43.41 -8.94
CA ALA A 241 13.92 42.77 -8.00
C ALA A 241 14.69 42.09 -6.90
N ASP A 242 14.50 42.62 -5.73
CA ASP A 242 14.91 42.15 -4.43
C ASP A 242 14.12 40.86 -4.09
N THR A 243 14.79 39.74 -3.96
CA THR A 243 14.21 38.50 -3.41
C THR A 243 15.04 38.00 -2.26
N SER A 244 14.82 38.63 -1.11
CA SER A 244 15.24 38.07 0.18
C SER A 244 14.02 37.98 1.08
N GLY A 245 13.59 36.76 1.35
CA GLY A 245 12.63 36.52 2.42
C GLY A 245 11.59 35.46 2.12
N VAL A 246 11.97 34.19 2.02
CA VAL A 246 11.16 33.04 2.45
C VAL A 246 12.09 31.82 2.52
N LEU A 247 12.82 31.65 3.61
CA LEU A 247 13.42 30.35 4.01
C LEU A 247 13.77 30.45 5.50
N GLN A 248 12.74 30.40 6.34
CA GLN A 248 12.96 30.19 7.78
C GLN A 248 11.64 29.83 8.50
N VAL A 249 11.04 28.68 8.21
CA VAL A 249 10.10 27.99 9.12
C VAL A 249 10.06 26.49 8.73
N ALA A 250 11.10 25.73 9.00
CA ALA A 250 11.07 24.27 8.85
C ALA A 250 12.06 23.53 9.77
N GLU A 251 12.55 24.16 10.86
CA GLU A 251 13.55 23.48 11.69
C GLU A 251 13.21 23.41 13.20
N GLU A 252 11.94 23.44 13.57
CA GLU A 252 11.55 23.41 15.00
C GLU A 252 10.51 22.34 15.38
N ALA A 253 10.37 21.26 14.61
CA ALA A 253 9.44 20.15 14.92
C ALA A 253 10.08 18.77 15.10
N ALA A 254 11.40 18.68 15.27
CA ALA A 254 12.09 17.39 15.42
C ALA A 254 12.62 17.11 16.83
N GLY A 255 12.16 17.82 17.86
CA GLY A 255 12.77 17.75 19.20
C GLY A 255 11.85 17.50 20.39
N ALA A 256 10.71 16.84 20.25
CA ALA A 256 9.78 16.63 21.38
C ALA A 256 9.18 15.22 21.44
N ILE A 257 10.05 14.21 21.52
CA ILE A 257 9.66 12.87 21.97
C ILE A 257 10.72 12.38 22.94
N ALA A 258 10.68 12.91 24.15
CA ALA A 258 11.19 12.26 25.39
C ALA A 258 10.79 13.14 26.57
N GLN A 259 10.18 12.49 27.56
CA GLN A 259 9.86 12.98 28.90
C GLN A 259 8.44 13.54 29.11
N ALA A 260 7.57 12.68 29.59
CA ALA A 260 6.53 13.03 30.54
C ALA A 260 6.60 12.04 31.69
N GLU A 261 7.41 12.36 32.69
CA GLU A 261 7.36 11.76 34.03
C GLU A 261 6.20 12.33 34.83
N THR A 262 5.47 11.42 35.45
CA THR A 262 4.82 11.42 36.75
C THR A 262 4.31 12.73 37.36
N ALA A 263 3.01 12.77 37.61
CA ALA A 263 2.44 13.41 38.79
C ALA A 263 1.28 12.59 39.34
N ASP A 264 1.56 12.04 40.50
CA ASP A 264 0.70 11.37 41.48
C ASP A 264 -0.34 12.34 42.04
N THR A 265 -1.60 11.96 42.11
CA THR A 265 -2.54 12.48 43.14
C THR A 265 -3.61 11.43 43.42
N LEU A 266 -3.48 10.86 44.59
CA LEU A 266 -4.39 10.02 45.33
C LEU A 266 -5.76 10.73 45.60
N ILE A 267 -6.87 10.05 45.36
CA ILE A 267 -8.07 10.10 46.18
C ILE A 267 -8.80 8.76 46.08
N GLN A 268 -8.91 8.06 47.18
CA GLN A 268 -9.75 6.89 47.47
C GLN A 268 -11.02 7.34 48.25
N PRO A 269 -11.86 6.36 48.63
CA PRO A 269 -12.98 5.70 47.94
C PRO A 269 -14.31 5.95 48.64
N GLU A 270 -15.41 5.43 48.10
CA GLU A 270 -16.53 4.91 48.92
C GLU A 270 -17.52 4.09 48.09
N ASP A 271 -17.69 2.91 48.55
CA ASP A 271 -18.75 1.92 48.66
C ASP A 271 -20.17 2.30 48.17
N GLU A 272 -20.80 1.35 47.46
CA GLU A 272 -21.97 0.64 47.96
C GLU A 272 -22.33 -0.60 47.13
N LEU A 273 -22.47 -1.70 47.84
CA LEU A 273 -23.08 -2.97 47.45
C LEU A 273 -24.56 -2.80 47.07
N HIS A 274 -25.03 -3.54 46.06
CA HIS A 274 -26.26 -4.32 46.23
C HIS A 274 -26.26 -5.57 45.34
N GLN A 275 -26.39 -6.70 46.02
CA GLN A 275 -26.74 -8.04 45.56
C GLN A 275 -28.13 -8.12 44.99
N LEU A 276 -28.35 -9.09 44.09
CA LEU A 276 -29.36 -10.16 44.13
C LEU A 276 -29.32 -10.88 42.75
N ALA A 277 -28.88 -12.03 42.66
CA ALA A 277 -29.34 -13.43 42.68
C ALA A 277 -30.66 -13.68 41.90
N GLY A 278 -30.58 -14.71 41.05
CA GLY A 278 -31.74 -15.50 40.66
C GLY A 278 -31.76 -16.01 39.24
N THR A 279 -31.20 -17.18 39.04
CA THR A 279 -31.70 -18.48 38.58
C THR A 279 -32.30 -18.65 37.19
N ASP A 280 -31.64 -19.55 36.45
CA ASP A 280 -32.13 -20.74 35.72
C ASP A 280 -33.39 -20.69 34.85
N LYS A 281 -33.27 -21.07 33.57
CA LYS A 281 -33.60 -22.40 33.07
C LYS A 281 -33.51 -22.49 31.55
N ALA A 282 -32.91 -23.58 31.12
CA ALA A 282 -32.92 -24.07 29.75
C ALA A 282 -34.28 -24.56 29.34
N GLU A 283 -34.67 -24.40 28.10
CA GLU A 283 -35.41 -25.46 27.36
C GLU A 283 -35.26 -25.33 25.86
N ALA A 284 -34.84 -26.45 25.28
CA ALA A 284 -34.82 -26.71 23.85
C ALA A 284 -36.22 -27.07 23.39
N THR A 285 -36.66 -26.68 22.19
CA THR A 285 -37.55 -27.50 21.36
C THR A 285 -37.77 -26.93 19.95
N GLN A 286 -37.38 -27.77 18.99
CA GLN A 286 -38.00 -28.18 17.72
C GLN A 286 -38.21 -27.22 16.54
N LEU A 287 -37.57 -27.64 15.49
CA LEU A 287 -37.86 -27.61 14.05
C LEU A 287 -39.33 -27.35 13.66
N ALA A 288 -39.53 -26.43 12.73
CA ALA A 288 -40.52 -26.52 11.69
C ALA A 288 -40.00 -25.89 10.39
N ALA A 289 -39.80 -26.72 9.40
CA ALA A 289 -39.52 -26.35 8.03
C ALA A 289 -40.73 -25.63 7.41
N ILE A 290 -40.52 -24.44 6.86
CA ILE A 290 -41.42 -23.89 5.85
C ILE A 290 -40.55 -23.42 4.67
N SER A 291 -40.71 -24.17 3.60
CA SER A 291 -40.30 -23.91 2.24
C SER A 291 -40.89 -22.57 1.80
N SER A 292 -40.04 -21.54 1.59
CA SER A 292 -40.43 -20.35 0.85
C SER A 292 -39.45 -20.17 -0.30
N VAL A 293 -40.00 -20.24 -1.47
CA VAL A 293 -39.40 -20.02 -2.78
C VAL A 293 -38.56 -18.75 -2.74
N GLU A 294 -37.27 -18.93 -2.82
CA GLU A 294 -36.29 -17.87 -2.95
C GLU A 294 -36.29 -17.35 -4.39
N LYS A 295 -36.83 -16.14 -4.55
CA LYS A 295 -36.70 -15.34 -5.75
C LYS A 295 -35.22 -14.99 -5.89
N PRO A 296 -34.56 -15.22 -7.02
CA PRO A 296 -33.16 -14.84 -7.18
C PRO A 296 -33.08 -13.32 -7.10
N ALA A 297 -32.43 -12.81 -6.06
CA ALA A 297 -31.96 -11.44 -6.02
C ALA A 297 -30.95 -11.28 -7.14
N THR A 298 -31.37 -10.62 -8.21
CA THR A 298 -30.49 -10.12 -9.26
C THR A 298 -29.51 -9.18 -8.55
N GLY A 299 -28.29 -9.67 -8.32
CA GLY A 299 -27.18 -8.82 -7.94
C GLY A 299 -27.03 -7.77 -9.04
N MET A 300 -27.33 -6.54 -8.74
CA MET A 300 -26.81 -5.41 -9.50
C MET A 300 -25.29 -5.51 -9.36
N GLU A 301 -24.66 -6.15 -10.31
CA GLU A 301 -23.27 -5.91 -10.65
C GLU A 301 -23.22 -4.45 -11.05
N GLU A 302 -22.78 -3.62 -10.11
CA GLU A 302 -22.47 -2.22 -10.35
C GLU A 302 -21.31 -2.22 -11.35
N VAL A 303 -21.65 -2.13 -12.63
CA VAL A 303 -20.74 -1.77 -13.71
C VAL A 303 -20.39 -0.32 -13.44
N LEU A 304 -19.46 -0.11 -12.50
CA LEU A 304 -18.76 1.16 -12.38
C LEU A 304 -17.96 1.30 -13.67
N GLU A 305 -18.44 2.17 -14.56
CA GLU A 305 -17.67 2.65 -15.70
C GLU A 305 -16.27 2.97 -15.17
N GLU A 306 -15.25 2.45 -15.84
CA GLU A 306 -13.86 2.81 -15.57
C GLU A 306 -13.72 4.28 -15.99
N GLU A 307 -14.01 5.21 -15.08
CA GLU A 307 -13.63 6.60 -15.26
C GLU A 307 -12.10 6.61 -15.41
N GLU A 308 -11.61 7.07 -16.55
CA GLU A 308 -10.19 7.30 -16.78
C GLU A 308 -9.73 8.33 -15.74
N GLU A 309 -9.18 7.84 -14.64
CA GLU A 309 -8.60 8.72 -13.61
C GLU A 309 -7.43 9.49 -14.22
N ALA A 310 -7.41 10.79 -13.96
CA ALA A 310 -6.22 11.59 -14.23
C ALA A 310 -4.99 10.96 -13.55
N PRO A 311 -3.85 10.91 -14.24
CA PRO A 311 -2.65 10.31 -13.68
C PRO A 311 -2.26 11.02 -12.38
N LEU A 312 -1.88 10.24 -11.37
CA LEU A 312 -1.39 10.77 -10.11
C LEU A 312 -0.09 11.55 -10.35
N THR A 313 0.04 12.69 -9.71
CA THR A 313 1.28 13.48 -9.70
C THR A 313 2.03 13.31 -8.38
N ALA A 314 3.34 13.58 -8.38
CA ALA A 314 4.15 13.52 -7.17
C ALA A 314 3.61 14.45 -6.06
N ASP A 315 3.20 15.66 -6.42
CA ASP A 315 2.63 16.63 -5.49
C ASP A 315 1.32 16.12 -4.86
N MET A 316 0.45 15.46 -5.63
CA MET A 316 -0.79 14.88 -5.13
C MET A 316 -0.51 13.71 -4.17
N ILE A 317 0.42 12.82 -4.52
CA ILE A 317 0.80 11.70 -3.65
C ILE A 317 1.39 12.23 -2.36
N LEU A 318 2.32 13.17 -2.43
CA LEU A 318 2.97 13.76 -1.26
C LEU A 318 1.98 14.52 -0.38
N ALA A 319 1.11 15.34 -0.96
CA ALA A 319 0.07 16.05 -0.22
C ALA A 319 -0.88 15.07 0.50
N ARG A 320 -1.30 13.99 -0.19
CA ARG A 320 -2.13 12.95 0.39
C ARG A 320 -1.45 12.23 1.55
N GLN A 321 -0.17 11.90 1.42
CA GLN A 321 0.61 11.22 2.46
C GLN A 321 0.84 12.11 3.68
N ILE A 322 1.21 13.37 3.48
CA ILE A 322 1.41 14.34 4.56
C ILE A 322 0.10 14.53 5.32
N PHE A 323 -1.01 14.74 4.59
CA PHE A 323 -2.31 14.93 5.20
C PHE A 323 -2.77 13.68 5.96
N HIS A 324 -2.67 12.50 5.37
CA HIS A 324 -3.00 11.22 6.02
C HIS A 324 -2.19 11.03 7.31
N SER A 325 -0.87 11.24 7.26
CA SER A 325 -0.02 11.15 8.45
C SER A 325 -0.42 12.16 9.54
N SER A 326 -0.89 13.34 9.16
CA SER A 326 -1.39 14.34 10.12
C SER A 326 -2.69 13.90 10.80
N LEU A 327 -3.62 13.29 10.04
CA LEU A 327 -4.87 12.73 10.58
C LEU A 327 -4.62 11.60 11.57
N LEU A 328 -3.68 10.70 11.25
CA LEU A 328 -3.30 9.62 12.14
C LEU A 328 -2.70 10.16 13.46
N ARG A 329 -1.74 11.06 13.36
CA ARG A 329 -1.12 11.67 14.54
C ARG A 329 -2.17 12.37 15.41
N HIS A 330 -3.08 13.10 14.77
CA HIS A 330 -4.19 13.75 15.45
C HIS A 330 -5.05 12.74 16.21
N THR A 331 -5.44 11.61 15.57
CA THR A 331 -6.23 10.57 16.22
C THR A 331 -5.47 9.87 17.34
N PHE A 332 -4.18 9.54 17.12
CA PHE A 332 -3.37 8.80 18.09
C PHE A 332 -3.22 9.56 19.42
N SER A 333 -3.20 10.90 19.40
CA SER A 333 -3.18 11.70 20.62
C SER A 333 -4.48 11.57 21.45
N HIS A 334 -5.57 11.03 20.89
CA HIS A 334 -6.85 10.83 21.54
C HIS A 334 -7.13 9.37 21.93
N ILE A 335 -6.23 8.43 21.59
CA ILE A 335 -6.37 7.01 21.97
C ILE A 335 -6.07 6.85 23.46
N ARG A 336 -6.91 6.04 24.13
CA ARG A 336 -6.71 5.65 25.53
C ARG A 336 -6.74 4.13 25.62
N TYR A 337 -5.75 3.54 26.27
CA TYR A 337 -5.83 2.10 26.53
C TYR A 337 -6.91 1.84 27.58
N PRO A 338 -7.93 1.00 27.29
CA PRO A 338 -8.98 0.72 28.26
C PRO A 338 -8.42 -0.03 29.48
N LYS A 339 -8.59 0.48 30.69
CA LYS A 339 -8.06 -0.13 31.94
C LYS A 339 -8.40 -1.62 32.06
N ARG A 340 -9.66 -2.00 31.76
CA ARG A 340 -10.07 -3.42 31.81
C ARG A 340 -9.35 -4.30 30.77
N ALA A 341 -9.00 -3.76 29.63
CA ALA A 341 -8.23 -4.49 28.62
C ALA A 341 -6.78 -4.64 29.08
N GLN A 342 -6.21 -3.58 29.63
CA GLN A 342 -4.87 -3.56 30.20
C GLN A 342 -4.71 -4.58 31.36
N GLU A 343 -5.64 -4.59 32.32
CA GLU A 343 -5.67 -5.53 33.44
C GLU A 343 -5.81 -7.00 33.02
N ARG A 344 -6.38 -7.25 31.83
CA ARG A 344 -6.59 -8.60 31.28
C ARG A 344 -5.54 -9.02 30.27
N GLY A 345 -4.52 -8.21 30.03
CA GLY A 345 -3.51 -8.50 29.02
C GLY A 345 -4.08 -8.59 27.59
N GLN A 346 -5.12 -7.77 27.27
CA GLN A 346 -5.80 -7.83 25.96
C GLN A 346 -5.10 -6.91 24.96
N GLU A 347 -4.37 -7.46 24.02
CA GLU A 347 -3.72 -6.77 22.91
C GLU A 347 -4.40 -7.07 21.57
N GLY A 348 -4.17 -6.24 20.57
CA GLY A 348 -4.69 -6.48 19.23
C GLY A 348 -4.80 -5.23 18.38
N SER A 349 -5.08 -5.43 17.10
CA SER A 349 -5.22 -4.36 16.12
C SER A 349 -6.69 -4.16 15.74
N VAL A 350 -7.05 -2.91 15.53
CA VAL A 350 -8.34 -2.47 14.97
C VAL A 350 -8.05 -1.61 13.77
N ARG A 351 -8.71 -1.83 12.64
CA ARG A 351 -8.61 -0.96 11.48
C ARG A 351 -9.97 -0.35 11.16
N LEU A 352 -10.02 0.98 11.17
CA LEU A 352 -11.20 1.76 10.82
C LEU A 352 -10.99 2.43 9.46
N ASN A 353 -12.07 2.64 8.72
CA ASN A 353 -12.14 3.59 7.62
C ASN A 353 -12.95 4.79 8.09
N VAL A 354 -12.36 5.98 8.02
CA VAL A 354 -12.95 7.23 8.48
C VAL A 354 -13.16 8.14 7.28
N VAL A 355 -14.37 8.66 7.13
CA VAL A 355 -14.72 9.64 6.09
C VAL A 355 -14.96 10.98 6.77
N ILE A 356 -14.26 12.01 6.34
CA ILE A 356 -14.43 13.40 6.78
C ILE A 356 -14.85 14.29 5.62
N ASN A 357 -15.62 15.33 5.90
CA ASN A 357 -15.92 16.36 4.90
C ASN A 357 -14.74 17.34 4.74
N SER A 358 -14.87 18.30 3.82
CA SER A 358 -13.83 19.30 3.56
C SER A 358 -13.47 20.17 4.78
N SER A 359 -14.38 20.33 5.75
CA SER A 359 -14.14 21.07 7.00
C SER A 359 -13.52 20.23 8.12
N GLY A 360 -13.34 18.91 7.92
CA GLY A 360 -12.78 17.99 8.90
C GLY A 360 -13.81 17.36 9.85
N GLU A 361 -15.12 17.52 9.60
CA GLU A 361 -16.16 16.85 10.37
C GLU A 361 -16.31 15.40 9.93
N VAL A 362 -16.40 14.49 10.90
CA VAL A 362 -16.58 13.05 10.64
C VAL A 362 -17.97 12.79 10.08
N GLN A 363 -18.02 12.21 8.89
CA GLN A 363 -19.25 11.80 8.22
C GLN A 363 -19.59 10.35 8.50
N GLU A 364 -18.56 9.48 8.49
CA GLU A 364 -18.74 8.05 8.63
C GLU A 364 -17.52 7.40 9.30
N ILE A 365 -17.78 6.39 10.13
CA ILE A 365 -16.77 5.52 10.74
C ILE A 365 -17.17 4.07 10.47
N GLN A 366 -16.45 3.39 9.59
CA GLN A 366 -16.64 1.98 9.28
C GLN A 366 -15.53 1.15 9.91
N THR A 367 -15.87 0.01 10.53
CA THR A 367 -14.87 -0.94 10.98
C THR A 367 -14.47 -1.85 9.82
N VAL A 368 -13.23 -1.74 9.40
CA VAL A 368 -12.64 -2.56 8.32
C VAL A 368 -12.19 -3.91 8.88
N GLN A 369 -11.57 -3.89 10.06
CA GLN A 369 -11.10 -5.08 10.76
C GLN A 369 -11.24 -4.89 12.26
N ASP A 370 -11.91 -5.83 12.92
CA ASP A 370 -12.07 -5.88 14.36
C ASP A 370 -10.93 -6.66 15.02
N SER A 371 -10.51 -6.21 16.20
CA SER A 371 -9.75 -7.08 17.11
C SER A 371 -10.70 -8.10 17.74
N ARG A 372 -10.13 -9.20 18.26
CA ARG A 372 -10.92 -10.20 19.02
C ARG A 372 -11.53 -9.65 20.30
N TYR A 373 -11.18 -8.44 20.72
CA TYR A 373 -11.63 -7.83 21.96
C TYR A 373 -12.52 -6.61 21.71
N GLY A 374 -13.83 -6.74 21.90
CA GLY A 374 -14.80 -5.66 21.69
C GLY A 374 -14.54 -4.38 22.52
N THR A 375 -13.73 -4.48 23.59
CA THR A 375 -13.30 -3.32 24.38
C THR A 375 -12.35 -2.43 23.59
N LEU A 376 -11.40 -3.03 22.85
CA LEU A 376 -10.45 -2.32 21.98
C LEU A 376 -11.19 -1.73 20.76
N ASN A 377 -12.15 -2.46 20.19
CA ASN A 377 -12.94 -1.99 19.04
C ASN A 377 -13.77 -0.74 19.41
N ARG A 378 -14.38 -0.73 20.60
CA ARG A 378 -15.11 0.45 21.09
C ARG A 378 -14.20 1.64 21.34
N GLU A 379 -13.03 1.41 21.92
CA GLU A 379 -12.06 2.49 22.15
C GLU A 379 -11.56 3.10 20.85
N ALA A 380 -11.28 2.28 19.84
CA ALA A 380 -10.86 2.76 18.54
C ALA A 380 -11.88 3.73 17.92
N ARG A 381 -13.16 3.40 17.94
CA ARG A 381 -14.24 4.29 17.47
C ARG A 381 -14.35 5.55 18.33
N ALA A 382 -14.34 5.40 19.66
CA ALA A 382 -14.42 6.52 20.59
C ALA A 382 -13.22 7.48 20.45
N ALA A 383 -12.04 6.99 20.07
CA ALA A 383 -10.87 7.82 19.79
C ALA A 383 -11.10 8.73 18.56
N VAL A 384 -11.70 8.20 17.48
CA VAL A 384 -12.08 8.99 16.29
C VAL A 384 -13.11 10.06 16.66
N GLU A 385 -14.14 9.70 17.44
CA GLU A 385 -15.16 10.66 17.87
C GLU A 385 -14.58 11.78 18.75
N ARG A 386 -13.62 11.47 19.63
CA ARG A 386 -12.91 12.46 20.45
C ARG A 386 -11.93 13.33 19.66
N ALA A 387 -11.40 12.81 18.56
CA ALA A 387 -10.50 13.54 17.70
C ALA A 387 -11.20 14.54 16.78
N ALA A 388 -12.52 14.42 16.60
CA ALA A 388 -13.30 15.37 15.80
C ALA A 388 -13.40 16.77 16.47
N PRO A 389 -13.30 17.87 15.71
CA PRO A 389 -13.06 17.93 14.26
C PRO A 389 -11.60 17.69 13.89
N TYR A 390 -11.40 17.07 12.75
CA TYR A 390 -10.08 16.89 12.12
C TYR A 390 -9.59 18.16 11.43
N PRO A 391 -8.30 18.27 11.08
CA PRO A 391 -7.81 19.33 10.20
C PRO A 391 -8.60 19.38 8.88
N PRO A 392 -8.86 20.59 8.32
CA PRO A 392 -9.57 20.73 7.06
C PRO A 392 -8.76 20.09 5.90
N VAL A 393 -9.49 19.52 4.94
CA VAL A 393 -8.87 18.87 3.77
C VAL A 393 -8.18 19.92 2.91
N PRO A 394 -6.88 19.74 2.58
CA PRO A 394 -6.18 20.63 1.66
C PRO A 394 -6.86 20.67 0.28
N SER A 395 -6.96 21.87 -0.30
CA SER A 395 -7.64 22.07 -1.61
C SER A 395 -7.02 21.24 -2.76
N GLN A 396 -5.74 20.90 -2.66
CA GLN A 396 -5.04 20.03 -3.64
C GLN A 396 -5.57 18.60 -3.66
N LEU A 397 -6.26 18.15 -2.62
CA LEU A 397 -6.84 16.79 -2.50
C LEU A 397 -8.31 16.72 -2.91
N GLY A 398 -8.89 17.84 -3.35
CA GLY A 398 -10.28 17.95 -3.76
C GLY A 398 -11.16 18.65 -2.72
N SER A 399 -12.43 18.85 -3.08
CA SER A 399 -13.42 19.58 -2.25
C SER A 399 -14.48 18.66 -1.62
N GLU A 400 -14.53 17.38 -1.97
CA GLU A 400 -15.63 16.47 -1.62
C GLU A 400 -15.45 15.78 -0.25
N GLY A 401 -14.32 16.02 0.42
CA GLY A 401 -13.97 15.34 1.66
C GLY A 401 -12.82 14.35 1.46
N PHE A 402 -12.51 13.58 2.50
CA PHE A 402 -11.38 12.68 2.50
C PHE A 402 -11.70 11.40 3.25
N SER A 403 -11.39 10.26 2.62
CA SER A 403 -11.48 8.95 3.27
C SER A 403 -10.09 8.42 3.55
N PHE A 404 -9.88 7.92 4.78
CA PHE A 404 -8.59 7.38 5.19
C PHE A 404 -8.72 6.14 6.06
N SER A 405 -7.76 5.25 5.93
CA SER A 405 -7.60 4.08 6.77
C SER A 405 -6.85 4.45 8.06
N LEU A 406 -7.36 3.98 9.18
CA LEU A 406 -6.81 4.21 10.52
C LEU A 406 -6.53 2.87 11.20
N PRO A 407 -5.31 2.34 11.06
CA PRO A 407 -4.87 1.18 11.82
C PRO A 407 -4.47 1.61 13.24
N ILE A 408 -5.04 0.96 14.25
CA ILE A 408 -4.74 1.18 15.66
C ILE A 408 -4.27 -0.14 16.26
N THR A 409 -3.05 -0.19 16.76
CA THR A 409 -2.51 -1.34 17.45
C THR A 409 -2.40 -1.04 18.95
N PHE A 410 -3.02 -1.88 19.75
CA PHE A 410 -2.97 -1.83 21.20
C PHE A 410 -1.95 -2.86 21.69
N ASN A 411 -0.78 -2.41 22.14
CA ASN A 411 0.25 -3.22 22.75
C ASN A 411 0.43 -2.81 24.21
N LEU A 412 0.66 -3.77 25.08
CA LEU A 412 1.03 -3.49 26.46
C LEU A 412 2.51 -3.10 26.52
N PRO A 413 2.90 -2.17 27.38
CA PRO A 413 4.31 -1.95 27.65
C PRO A 413 4.92 -3.19 28.31
N ASP A 414 6.09 -3.58 27.84
CA ASP A 414 6.90 -4.67 28.42
C ASP A 414 7.25 -4.42 29.89
#